data_921776a1488f5f0b1b7aa6fcdddbf460
#
_entry.id   921776a1488f5f0b1b7aa6fcdddbf460
#
_cell.length_a   1.000
_cell.length_b   1.000
_cell.length_c   1.000
_cell.angle_alpha   90.00
_cell.angle_beta   90.00
_cell.angle_gamma   90.00
#
_symmetry.space_group_name_H-M   'P 1'
#
loop_
_entity.id
_entity.type
_entity.pdbx_description
1 polymer ?
#
loop_
_entity_poly.entity_id
_entity_poly.type
_entity_poly.pdbx_seq_one_letter_code
_entity_poly.pdbx_strand_id
1 'polypeptide(L)'
;MNCFSFFKQGKGVVKSMAKKRARYGFLFVLPYIIVFLIFQLYPIIYTFFLSMEDGATAGFIGLKNYQRLAVDEVFWKSVGNTWIIWLGCIIPQIISALVLAVLLCQYKLKGANVFQAMFYLPNLVTAASIGILFSVLLDWQTGTVNKILLSMNLINEPVKWMGNPVFARGLTSLIQWW
;
A
#
# COMPACT_ATOMS: atom_id res chain seq x y z
N MET A 1 -48.84 31.57 -29.71
CA MET A 1 -48.25 30.31 -29.19
C MET A 1 -46.88 30.66 -28.65
N ASN A 2 -46.72 30.69 -27.32
CA ASN A 2 -45.59 31.34 -26.62
C ASN A 2 -44.35 30.45 -26.64
N CYS A 3 -43.31 30.92 -27.29
CA CYS A 3 -41.93 30.29 -27.31
C CYS A 3 -41.38 29.98 -25.92
N PHE A 4 -41.86 30.69 -24.89
CA PHE A 4 -41.48 30.53 -23.48
C PHE A 4 -42.00 29.24 -22.82
N SER A 5 -43.13 28.68 -23.31
CA SER A 5 -43.70 27.43 -22.79
C SER A 5 -42.90 26.21 -23.24
N PHE A 6 -42.36 26.26 -24.48
CA PHE A 6 -41.54 25.18 -25.02
C PHE A 6 -40.17 25.00 -24.30
N PHE A 7 -39.58 26.14 -23.92
CA PHE A 7 -38.33 26.13 -23.16
C PHE A 7 -38.47 25.62 -21.70
N LYS A 8 -39.67 25.85 -21.11
CA LYS A 8 -39.97 25.39 -19.75
C LYS A 8 -40.24 23.91 -19.70
N GLN A 9 -40.86 23.36 -20.74
CA GLN A 9 -41.17 21.95 -20.89
C GLN A 9 -39.93 21.11 -21.17
N GLY A 10 -38.98 21.62 -21.98
CA GLY A 10 -37.67 20.97 -22.22
C GLY A 10 -36.82 20.83 -20.95
N LYS A 11 -36.76 21.87 -20.10
CA LYS A 11 -36.04 21.82 -18.82
C LYS A 11 -36.62 20.81 -17.83
N GLY A 12 -37.92 20.60 -17.80
CA GLY A 12 -38.60 19.62 -16.97
C GLY A 12 -38.26 18.15 -17.38
N VAL A 13 -38.25 17.88 -18.68
CA VAL A 13 -37.93 16.56 -19.23
C VAL A 13 -36.45 16.19 -18.98
N VAL A 14 -35.55 17.13 -19.24
CA VAL A 14 -34.10 16.94 -18.98
C VAL A 14 -33.84 16.70 -17.47
N LYS A 15 -34.49 17.43 -16.59
CA LYS A 15 -34.37 17.27 -15.14
C LYS A 15 -34.93 15.92 -14.66
N SER A 16 -36.04 15.45 -15.25
CA SER A 16 -36.62 14.14 -14.96
C SER A 16 -35.69 13.00 -15.44
N MET A 17 -35.15 13.11 -16.66
CA MET A 17 -34.19 12.12 -17.19
C MET A 17 -32.89 12.07 -16.38
N ALA A 18 -32.36 13.21 -15.97
CA ALA A 18 -31.18 13.28 -15.10
C ALA A 18 -31.42 12.61 -13.74
N LYS A 19 -32.62 12.82 -13.14
CA LYS A 19 -33.00 12.19 -11.88
C LYS A 19 -33.18 10.66 -12.02
N LYS A 20 -33.73 10.18 -13.13
CA LYS A 20 -33.82 8.74 -13.41
C LYS A 20 -32.43 8.12 -13.61
N ARG A 21 -31.55 8.75 -14.39
CA ARG A 21 -30.16 8.27 -14.60
C ARG A 21 -29.37 8.23 -13.29
N ALA A 22 -29.52 9.24 -12.44
CA ALA A 22 -28.88 9.26 -11.11
C ALA A 22 -29.39 8.10 -10.23
N ARG A 23 -30.68 7.79 -10.28
CA ARG A 23 -31.27 6.68 -9.52
C ARG A 23 -30.77 5.32 -10.00
N TYR A 24 -30.68 5.10 -11.31
CA TYR A 24 -30.08 3.88 -11.85
C TYR A 24 -28.60 3.76 -11.55
N GLY A 25 -27.85 4.86 -11.62
CA GLY A 25 -26.45 4.91 -11.21
C GLY A 25 -26.27 4.53 -9.74
N PHE A 26 -27.11 5.07 -8.85
CA PHE A 26 -27.09 4.71 -7.43
C PHE A 26 -27.43 3.24 -7.19
N LEU A 27 -28.45 2.69 -7.86
CA LEU A 27 -28.81 1.27 -7.76
C LEU A 27 -27.68 0.35 -8.23
N PHE A 28 -26.92 0.78 -9.24
CA PHE A 28 -25.77 0.00 -9.74
C PHE A 28 -24.60 -0.02 -8.74
N VAL A 29 -24.39 1.07 -8.01
CA VAL A 29 -23.32 1.17 -7.00
C VAL A 29 -23.75 0.59 -5.64
N LEU A 30 -25.05 0.42 -5.41
CA LEU A 30 -25.61 -0.02 -4.13
C LEU A 30 -25.05 -1.36 -3.62
N PRO A 31 -24.83 -2.41 -4.43
CA PRO A 31 -24.19 -3.64 -3.97
C PRO A 31 -22.78 -3.40 -3.40
N TYR A 32 -22.00 -2.54 -4.06
CA TYR A 32 -20.68 -2.15 -3.56
C TYR A 32 -20.77 -1.40 -2.23
N ILE A 33 -21.72 -0.45 -2.11
CA ILE A 33 -21.92 0.31 -0.87
C ILE A 33 -22.29 -0.63 0.28
N ILE A 34 -23.15 -1.61 0.06
CA ILE A 34 -23.52 -2.58 1.10
C ILE A 34 -22.31 -3.38 1.57
N VAL A 35 -21.53 -3.91 0.65
CA VAL A 35 -20.30 -4.65 0.97
C VAL A 35 -19.31 -3.75 1.71
N PHE A 36 -19.13 -2.52 1.25
CA PHE A 36 -18.27 -1.54 1.92
C PHE A 36 -18.72 -1.24 3.36
N LEU A 37 -20.01 -1.00 3.56
CA LEU A 37 -20.56 -0.71 4.89
C LEU A 37 -20.36 -1.88 5.87
N ILE A 38 -20.60 -3.11 5.41
CA ILE A 38 -20.51 -4.30 6.26
C ILE A 38 -19.05 -4.68 6.53
N PHE A 39 -18.22 -4.73 5.51
CA PHE A 39 -16.88 -5.31 5.62
C PHE A 39 -15.76 -4.29 5.87
N GLN A 40 -16.01 -3.01 5.60
CA GLN A 40 -15.00 -1.96 5.86
C GLN A 40 -15.46 -0.96 6.92
N LEU A 41 -16.62 -0.34 6.74
CA LEU A 41 -17.04 0.73 7.65
C LEU A 41 -17.34 0.20 9.06
N TYR A 42 -18.06 -0.93 9.16
CA TYR A 42 -18.37 -1.53 10.46
C TYR A 42 -17.10 -1.89 11.26
N PRO A 43 -16.10 -2.61 10.70
CA PRO A 43 -14.85 -2.90 11.42
C PRO A 43 -14.07 -1.65 11.81
N ILE A 44 -14.06 -0.59 10.97
CA ILE A 44 -13.40 0.67 11.30
C ILE A 44 -14.05 1.32 12.52
N ILE A 45 -15.39 1.43 12.52
CA ILE A 45 -16.14 1.99 13.65
C ILE A 45 -15.93 1.15 14.91
N TYR A 46 -16.01 -0.17 14.77
CA TYR A 46 -15.79 -1.10 15.87
C TYR A 46 -14.37 -0.97 16.46
N THR A 47 -13.35 -0.91 15.63
CA THR A 47 -11.96 -0.71 16.05
C THR A 47 -11.79 0.63 16.77
N PHE A 48 -12.49 1.67 16.33
CA PHE A 48 -12.47 2.95 17.02
C PHE A 48 -13.05 2.87 18.45
N PHE A 49 -14.16 2.17 18.64
CA PHE A 49 -14.69 1.93 19.99
C PHE A 49 -13.75 1.06 20.83
N LEU A 50 -13.22 0.01 20.24
CA LEU A 50 -12.26 -0.89 20.91
C LEU A 50 -10.99 -0.14 21.35
N SER A 51 -10.57 0.88 20.60
CA SER A 51 -9.41 1.71 20.98
C SER A 51 -9.63 2.53 22.24
N MET A 52 -10.89 2.71 22.67
CA MET A 52 -11.28 3.41 23.90
C MET A 52 -11.53 2.46 25.08
N GLU A 53 -11.36 1.16 24.90
CA GLU A 53 -11.49 0.15 25.92
C GLU A 53 -10.12 -0.28 26.46
N ASP A 54 -10.11 -0.76 27.71
CA ASP A 54 -8.93 -1.38 28.29
C ASP A 54 -8.82 -2.83 27.83
N GLY A 55 -7.72 -3.19 27.18
CA GLY A 55 -7.49 -4.55 26.68
C GLY A 55 -7.50 -5.65 27.73
N ALA A 56 -7.32 -5.33 29.01
CA ALA A 56 -7.31 -6.30 30.11
C ALA A 56 -8.69 -6.49 30.74
N THR A 57 -9.48 -5.41 30.90
CA THR A 57 -10.73 -5.42 31.67
C THR A 57 -11.98 -5.19 30.82
N ALA A 58 -11.82 -4.92 29.53
CA ALA A 58 -12.88 -4.53 28.59
C ALA A 58 -13.72 -3.33 29.10
N GLY A 59 -13.17 -2.55 30.02
CA GLY A 59 -13.80 -1.35 30.56
C GLY A 59 -13.54 -0.13 29.68
N PHE A 60 -14.53 0.74 29.55
CA PHE A 60 -14.36 2.00 28.81
C PHE A 60 -13.43 2.95 29.55
N ILE A 61 -12.29 3.28 28.93
CA ILE A 61 -11.26 4.17 29.50
C ILE A 61 -11.08 5.47 28.70
N GLY A 62 -11.91 5.69 27.67
CA GLY A 62 -11.86 6.88 26.84
C GLY A 62 -10.52 7.03 26.11
N LEU A 63 -9.89 8.19 26.21
CA LEU A 63 -8.67 8.53 25.48
C LEU A 63 -7.36 8.12 26.18
N LYS A 64 -7.41 7.32 27.26
CA LYS A 64 -6.18 6.93 27.99
C LYS A 64 -5.17 6.18 27.14
N ASN A 65 -5.63 5.31 26.23
CA ASN A 65 -4.74 4.59 25.32
C ASN A 65 -3.98 5.55 24.40
N TYR A 66 -4.65 6.59 23.91
CA TYR A 66 -4.03 7.62 23.07
C TYR A 66 -3.01 8.47 23.85
N GLN A 67 -3.30 8.77 25.13
CA GLN A 67 -2.35 9.48 26.00
C GLN A 67 -1.10 8.63 26.27
N ARG A 68 -1.26 7.33 26.52
CA ARG A 68 -0.13 6.40 26.65
C ARG A 68 0.71 6.34 25.37
N LEU A 69 0.04 6.25 24.23
CA LEU A 69 0.69 6.19 22.93
C LEU A 69 1.46 7.47 22.59
N ALA A 70 0.93 8.63 22.97
CA ALA A 70 1.57 9.93 22.71
C ALA A 70 2.93 10.11 23.42
N VAL A 71 3.12 9.45 24.57
CA VAL A 71 4.39 9.51 25.34
C VAL A 71 5.26 8.26 25.13
N ASP A 72 4.84 7.30 24.33
CA ASP A 72 5.58 6.07 24.08
C ASP A 72 6.69 6.30 23.04
N GLU A 73 7.93 6.24 23.50
CA GLU A 73 9.12 6.40 22.66
C GLU A 73 9.21 5.31 21.58
N VAL A 74 8.78 4.08 21.88
CA VAL A 74 8.81 2.95 20.94
C VAL A 74 7.84 3.21 19.79
N PHE A 75 6.68 3.77 20.09
CA PHE A 75 5.70 4.17 19.08
C PHE A 75 6.28 5.20 18.11
N TRP A 76 6.86 6.29 18.63
CA TRP A 76 7.42 7.36 17.78
C TRP A 76 8.63 6.87 16.96
N LYS A 77 9.46 6.01 17.54
CA LYS A 77 10.54 5.34 16.81
C LYS A 77 10.01 4.45 15.68
N SER A 78 8.91 3.73 15.91
CA SER A 78 8.27 2.89 14.91
C SER A 78 7.65 3.71 13.78
N VAL A 79 7.01 4.83 14.11
CA VAL A 79 6.49 5.81 13.13
C VAL A 79 7.63 6.33 12.26
N GLY A 80 8.73 6.76 12.88
CA GLY A 80 9.91 7.23 12.15
C GLY A 80 10.51 6.16 11.23
N ASN A 81 10.62 4.92 11.69
CA ASN A 81 11.08 3.79 10.87
C ASN A 81 10.15 3.54 9.69
N THR A 82 8.84 3.61 9.89
CA THR A 82 7.84 3.43 8.82
C THR A 82 8.00 4.50 7.74
N TRP A 83 8.18 5.77 8.12
CA TRP A 83 8.44 6.85 7.17
C TRP A 83 9.73 6.65 6.39
N ILE A 84 10.82 6.25 7.05
CA ILE A 84 12.11 5.99 6.39
C ILE A 84 11.98 4.87 5.36
N ILE A 85 11.36 3.75 5.73
CA ILE A 85 11.15 2.61 4.83
C ILE A 85 10.23 3.00 3.68
N TRP A 86 9.13 3.69 3.96
CA TRP A 86 8.16 4.10 2.94
C TRP A 86 8.76 5.07 1.92
N LEU A 87 9.46 6.11 2.39
CA LEU A 87 10.14 7.06 1.48
C LEU A 87 11.27 6.38 0.70
N GLY A 88 12.01 5.48 1.36
CA GLY A 88 13.09 4.72 0.75
C GLY A 88 12.62 3.77 -0.36
N CYS A 89 11.36 3.33 -0.32
CA CYS A 89 10.80 2.49 -1.37
C CYS A 89 10.03 3.32 -2.43
N ILE A 90 9.16 4.26 -2.03
CA ILE A 90 8.24 4.95 -2.94
C ILE A 90 8.96 5.88 -3.93
N ILE A 91 10.02 6.55 -3.49
CA ILE A 91 10.77 7.47 -4.35
C ILE A 91 11.44 6.72 -5.50
N PRO A 92 12.27 5.69 -5.27
CA PRO A 92 12.85 4.90 -6.36
C PRO A 92 11.78 4.19 -7.20
N GLN A 93 10.66 3.75 -6.60
CA GLN A 93 9.57 3.10 -7.31
C GLN A 93 8.90 4.02 -8.33
N ILE A 94 8.60 5.25 -7.95
CA ILE A 94 8.00 6.23 -8.87
C ILE A 94 9.00 6.59 -10.00
N ILE A 95 10.26 6.79 -9.66
CA ILE A 95 11.29 7.13 -10.65
C ILE A 95 11.45 5.98 -11.65
N SER A 96 11.61 4.75 -11.17
CA SER A 96 11.77 3.58 -12.06
C SER A 96 10.52 3.32 -12.89
N ALA A 97 9.32 3.44 -12.32
CA ALA A 97 8.07 3.31 -13.06
C ALA A 97 7.94 4.36 -14.17
N LEU A 98 8.30 5.62 -13.89
CA LEU A 98 8.29 6.70 -14.89
C LEU A 98 9.28 6.42 -16.02
N VAL A 99 10.52 6.03 -15.69
CA VAL A 99 11.55 5.69 -16.68
C VAL A 99 11.08 4.53 -17.56
N LEU A 100 10.56 3.46 -16.94
CA LEU A 100 10.05 2.30 -17.69
C LEU A 100 8.85 2.68 -18.58
N ALA A 101 7.92 3.50 -18.10
CA ALA A 101 6.79 3.95 -18.88
C ALA A 101 7.25 4.74 -20.12
N VAL A 102 8.18 5.66 -19.96
CA VAL A 102 8.75 6.44 -21.09
C VAL A 102 9.46 5.52 -22.08
N LEU A 103 10.30 4.60 -21.60
CA LEU A 103 11.02 3.65 -22.47
C LEU A 103 10.06 2.75 -23.26
N LEU A 104 9.05 2.21 -22.61
CA LEU A 104 8.10 1.28 -23.26
C LEU A 104 7.14 1.99 -24.22
N CYS A 105 6.73 3.25 -23.91
CA CYS A 105 5.78 3.99 -24.74
C CYS A 105 6.46 4.71 -25.92
N GLN A 106 7.64 5.32 -25.72
CA GLN A 106 8.28 6.15 -26.75
C GLN A 106 9.12 5.33 -27.73
N TYR A 107 9.83 4.30 -27.27
CA TYR A 107 10.83 3.63 -28.11
C TYR A 107 10.30 2.42 -28.90
N LYS A 108 8.98 2.15 -28.91
CA LYS A 108 8.36 1.03 -29.66
C LYS A 108 9.21 -0.26 -29.61
N LEU A 109 9.68 -0.62 -28.42
CA LEU A 109 10.58 -1.75 -28.22
C LEU A 109 9.94 -3.04 -28.70
N LYS A 110 10.68 -3.81 -29.50
CA LYS A 110 10.28 -5.18 -29.86
C LYS A 110 10.19 -6.01 -28.59
N GLY A 111 9.02 -6.60 -28.31
CA GLY A 111 8.81 -7.41 -27.11
C GLY A 111 8.36 -6.61 -25.86
N ALA A 112 7.89 -5.37 -25.99
CA ALA A 112 7.39 -4.55 -24.88
C ALA A 112 6.41 -5.31 -23.96
N ASN A 113 5.54 -6.16 -24.52
CA ASN A 113 4.60 -6.97 -23.76
C ASN A 113 5.29 -8.01 -22.86
N VAL A 114 6.41 -8.58 -23.34
CA VAL A 114 7.20 -9.54 -22.54
C VAL A 114 7.88 -8.82 -21.38
N PHE A 115 8.46 -7.65 -21.62
CA PHE A 115 9.05 -6.83 -20.56
C PHE A 115 7.99 -6.42 -19.52
N GLN A 116 6.80 -5.98 -19.94
CA GLN A 116 5.70 -5.67 -19.03
C GLN A 116 5.31 -6.87 -18.16
N ALA A 117 5.19 -8.06 -18.77
CA ALA A 117 4.89 -9.28 -18.04
C ALA A 117 5.97 -9.61 -17.01
N MET A 118 7.26 -9.49 -17.37
CA MET A 118 8.39 -9.72 -16.46
C MET A 118 8.41 -8.77 -15.27
N PHE A 119 8.11 -7.47 -15.48
CA PHE A 119 8.01 -6.49 -14.40
C PHE A 119 6.78 -6.68 -13.53
N TYR A 120 5.71 -7.28 -14.06
CA TYR A 120 4.52 -7.60 -13.29
C TYR A 120 4.65 -8.88 -12.46
N LEU A 121 5.55 -9.78 -12.85
CA LEU A 121 5.71 -11.10 -12.25
C LEU A 121 6.01 -11.06 -10.74
N PRO A 122 6.85 -10.13 -10.21
CA PRO A 122 7.07 -10.01 -8.76
C PRO A 122 5.81 -9.72 -7.96
N ASN A 123 4.86 -8.96 -8.51
CA ASN A 123 3.59 -8.67 -7.87
C ASN A 123 2.67 -9.90 -7.67
N LEU A 124 2.94 -11.00 -8.38
CA LEU A 124 2.21 -12.25 -8.22
C LEU A 124 2.76 -13.12 -7.08
N VAL A 125 3.96 -12.82 -6.59
CA VAL A 125 4.57 -13.54 -5.48
C VAL A 125 4.06 -12.97 -4.16
N THR A 126 3.64 -13.85 -3.24
CA THR A 126 3.16 -13.39 -1.94
C THR A 126 4.28 -12.74 -1.11
N ALA A 127 3.97 -11.72 -0.34
CA ALA A 127 4.93 -11.05 0.54
C ALA A 127 5.59 -12.03 1.53
N ALA A 128 4.85 -13.06 1.98
CA ALA A 128 5.38 -14.10 2.84
C ALA A 128 6.48 -14.91 2.15
N SER A 129 6.26 -15.31 0.90
CA SER A 129 7.28 -16.06 0.11
C SER A 129 8.55 -15.24 -0.13
N ILE A 130 8.37 -13.96 -0.43
CA ILE A 130 9.50 -13.02 -0.58
C ILE A 130 10.25 -12.89 0.75
N GLY A 131 9.54 -12.72 1.86
CA GLY A 131 10.15 -12.64 3.19
C GLY A 131 10.97 -13.88 3.55
N ILE A 132 10.46 -15.09 3.28
CA ILE A 132 11.17 -16.34 3.52
C ILE A 132 12.42 -16.43 2.62
N LEU A 133 12.29 -16.11 1.32
CA LEU A 133 13.41 -16.12 0.38
C LEU A 133 14.55 -15.21 0.87
N PHE A 134 14.24 -13.98 1.22
CA PHE A 134 15.26 -13.04 1.70
C PHE A 134 15.81 -13.40 3.07
N SER A 135 15.02 -13.99 3.96
CA SER A 135 15.53 -14.48 5.25
C SER A 135 16.58 -15.57 5.09
N VAL A 136 16.40 -16.48 4.11
CA VAL A 136 17.38 -17.55 3.80
C VAL A 136 18.62 -16.98 3.09
N LEU A 137 18.41 -16.08 2.13
CA LEU A 137 19.53 -15.48 1.37
C LEU A 137 20.42 -14.60 2.24
N LEU A 138 19.82 -13.87 3.18
CA LEU A 138 20.48 -12.89 4.05
C LEU A 138 20.81 -13.45 5.45
N ASP A 139 20.64 -14.76 5.65
CA ASP A 139 21.04 -15.39 6.92
C ASP A 139 22.53 -15.14 7.19
N TRP A 140 22.84 -14.79 8.45
CA TRP A 140 24.21 -14.38 8.77
C TRP A 140 25.22 -15.52 8.78
N GLN A 141 24.80 -16.76 9.05
CA GLN A 141 25.67 -17.94 9.10
C GLN A 141 25.71 -18.70 7.78
N THR A 142 24.55 -18.95 7.20
CA THR A 142 24.39 -19.87 6.05
C THR A 142 24.02 -19.15 4.77
N GLY A 143 23.70 -17.85 4.84
CA GLY A 143 23.15 -17.06 3.74
C GLY A 143 24.11 -16.97 2.54
N THR A 144 23.53 -17.15 1.36
CA THR A 144 24.27 -17.12 0.09
C THR A 144 24.93 -15.77 -0.16
N VAL A 145 24.31 -14.66 0.27
CA VAL A 145 24.86 -13.31 0.07
C VAL A 145 26.19 -13.17 0.81
N ASN A 146 26.27 -13.58 2.09
CA ASN A 146 27.52 -13.53 2.83
C ASN A 146 28.60 -14.45 2.23
N LYS A 147 28.23 -15.64 1.76
CA LYS A 147 29.17 -16.56 1.11
C LYS A 147 29.79 -15.96 -0.16
N ILE A 148 28.97 -15.32 -1.00
CA ILE A 148 29.45 -14.64 -2.21
C ILE A 148 30.37 -13.48 -1.85
N LEU A 149 29.98 -12.61 -0.91
CA LEU A 149 30.79 -11.46 -0.51
C LEU A 149 32.13 -11.86 0.11
N LEU A 150 32.17 -12.93 0.91
CA LEU A 150 33.41 -13.50 1.46
C LEU A 150 34.28 -14.10 0.36
N SER A 151 33.71 -14.83 -0.59
CA SER A 151 34.47 -15.42 -1.70
C SER A 151 35.09 -14.37 -2.62
N MET A 152 34.46 -13.22 -2.73
CA MET A 152 34.96 -12.06 -3.50
C MET A 152 35.92 -11.16 -2.70
N ASN A 153 36.22 -11.51 -1.45
CA ASN A 153 37.03 -10.70 -0.51
C ASN A 153 36.51 -9.27 -0.32
N LEU A 154 35.20 -9.06 -0.46
CA LEU A 154 34.54 -7.77 -0.25
C LEU A 154 34.24 -7.51 1.23
N ILE A 155 34.13 -8.57 2.02
CA ILE A 155 33.96 -8.52 3.47
C ILE A 155 34.91 -9.54 4.13
N ASN A 156 35.37 -9.24 5.33
CA ASN A 156 36.26 -10.14 6.10
C ASN A 156 35.47 -11.06 7.05
N GLU A 157 34.27 -10.65 7.45
CA GLU A 157 33.41 -11.39 8.38
C GLU A 157 31.94 -11.36 7.88
N PRO A 158 31.14 -12.37 8.23
CA PRO A 158 29.72 -12.40 7.86
C PRO A 158 28.94 -11.24 8.45
N VAL A 159 28.20 -10.52 7.65
CA VAL A 159 27.37 -9.37 8.07
C VAL A 159 26.03 -9.88 8.59
N LYS A 160 25.63 -9.35 9.78
CA LYS A 160 24.30 -9.58 10.34
C LYS A 160 23.29 -8.57 9.76
N TRP A 161 22.81 -8.84 8.55
CA TRP A 161 21.93 -7.94 7.79
C TRP A 161 20.71 -7.48 8.56
N MET A 162 20.01 -8.39 9.23
CA MET A 162 18.81 -8.10 10.01
C MET A 162 19.10 -7.65 11.44
N GLY A 163 20.31 -7.83 11.92
CA GLY A 163 20.73 -7.42 13.28
C GLY A 163 21.01 -5.92 13.41
N ASN A 164 21.28 -5.25 12.30
CA ASN A 164 21.53 -3.80 12.31
C ASN A 164 20.29 -3.06 11.77
N PRO A 165 19.72 -2.13 12.55
CA PRO A 165 18.51 -1.40 12.14
C PRO A 165 18.65 -0.62 10.82
N VAL A 166 19.85 -0.16 10.49
CA VAL A 166 20.10 0.59 9.24
C VAL A 166 20.01 -0.35 8.04
N PHE A 167 20.71 -1.50 8.11
CA PHE A 167 20.65 -2.51 7.05
C PHE A 167 19.25 -3.10 6.92
N ALA A 168 18.58 -3.43 8.03
CA ALA A 168 17.23 -3.98 8.01
C ALA A 168 16.24 -3.03 7.32
N ARG A 169 16.30 -1.71 7.62
CA ARG A 169 15.46 -0.70 6.95
C ARG A 169 15.77 -0.59 5.46
N GLY A 170 17.06 -0.52 5.10
CA GLY A 170 17.49 -0.46 3.70
C GLY A 170 17.05 -1.67 2.89
N LEU A 171 17.24 -2.87 3.43
CA LEU A 171 16.81 -4.12 2.79
C LEU A 171 15.29 -4.19 2.64
N THR A 172 14.54 -3.84 3.68
CA THR A 172 13.07 -3.80 3.60
C THR A 172 12.59 -2.81 2.54
N SER A 173 13.22 -1.62 2.47
CA SER A 173 12.90 -0.63 1.43
C SER A 173 13.22 -1.15 0.02
N LEU A 174 14.33 -1.85 -0.15
CA LEU A 174 14.75 -2.42 -1.42
C LEU A 174 13.82 -3.56 -1.88
N ILE A 175 13.42 -4.43 -0.94
CA ILE A 175 12.47 -5.51 -1.22
C ILE A 175 11.10 -4.94 -1.61
N GLN A 176 10.66 -3.88 -0.94
CA GLN A 176 9.38 -3.23 -1.24
C GLN A 176 9.40 -2.41 -2.55
N TRP A 177 10.58 -1.88 -2.93
CA TRP A 177 10.74 -1.14 -4.18
C TRP A 177 10.55 -2.03 -5.41
N TRP A 178 10.97 -3.26 -5.34
CA TRP A 178 10.85 -4.23 -6.43
C TRP A 178 9.48 -4.90 -6.39
#